data_8be4c6e0d5d5702a19ecae84b399a168
#
_entry.id   8be4c6e0d5d5702a19ecae84b399a168
#
_cell.length_a   1.000
_cell.length_b   1.000
_cell.length_c   1.000
_cell.angle_alpha   90.00
_cell.angle_beta   90.00
_cell.angle_gamma   90.00
#
_symmetry.space_group_name_H-M   'P 1'
#
loop_
_entity.id
_entity.type
_entity.pdbx_description
1 polymer ?
#
loop_
_entity_poly.entity_id
_entity_poly.type
_entity_poly.pdbx_seq_one_letter_code
_entity_poly.pdbx_strand_id
1 'polypeptide(L)'
;MKAYERLLNYVKVPTPSNEKSGTHPSSECQRVLADQLAEEMKALGVSDVRVEDKCYVYGKIPATKGYEGKTKLGFIAHMDTVSDFADHAVNPIVHENYDGKDLKLADSGRTLEVSVFPHLPFLAGRTLITSDGTTVLGADDKAGVAEIMTLAEALLAGEIPHGPISIGFTPDEEIGEGPDFFDVPGFDAEFAYTVDGGTEGEIEFENFNAAGAKFTVTGFNIHPGGAKDTMINAIAVASEIQSLLPEAESPRNTEGYEGFYHLTSMSGDVAHAESEYIIRDHDAEKFAAKEENLRRIEKAMNEKYGEGTVKLEIKEQYRNMAEKIRPCYHLIENAEEAARRAGMEPIVLPIRGGTDGARLSFMGLPCPNIGTGGYACHGPYEHITVEGMEKTMAMLKELVKIYAE
;
A
#
# COMPACT_ATOMS: atom_id res chain seq x y z
N MET A 1 -8.78 -12.68 21.91
CA MET A 1 -9.72 -11.79 21.16
C MET A 1 -9.69 -12.20 19.70
N LYS A 2 -10.80 -12.15 18.95
CA LYS A 2 -10.77 -12.42 17.49
C LYS A 2 -10.22 -11.22 16.70
N ALA A 3 -9.67 -11.46 15.50
CA ALA A 3 -9.09 -10.41 14.68
C ALA A 3 -10.11 -9.31 14.32
N TYR A 4 -11.33 -9.67 13.91
CA TYR A 4 -12.35 -8.68 13.60
C TYR A 4 -12.77 -7.83 14.82
N GLU A 5 -12.74 -8.38 16.04
CA GLU A 5 -13.04 -7.60 17.26
C GLU A 5 -11.96 -6.55 17.53
N ARG A 6 -10.68 -6.88 17.24
CA ARG A 6 -9.58 -5.91 17.26
C ARG A 6 -9.75 -4.85 16.18
N LEU A 7 -10.04 -5.26 14.95
CA LEU A 7 -10.31 -4.34 13.85
C LEU A 7 -11.37 -3.31 14.23
N LEU A 8 -12.53 -3.75 14.75
CA LEU A 8 -13.62 -2.88 15.18
C LEU A 8 -13.22 -1.87 16.28
N ASN A 9 -12.15 -2.15 17.02
CA ASN A 9 -11.59 -1.21 17.99
C ASN A 9 -10.58 -0.27 17.34
N TYR A 10 -9.68 -0.78 16.49
CA TYR A 10 -8.60 -0.01 15.89
C TYR A 10 -9.10 1.01 14.85
N VAL A 11 -10.10 0.66 14.05
CA VAL A 11 -10.67 1.59 13.05
C VAL A 11 -11.32 2.83 13.67
N LYS A 12 -11.70 2.78 14.94
CA LYS A 12 -12.25 3.94 15.66
C LYS A 12 -11.22 5.00 16.02
N VAL A 13 -9.93 4.65 15.93
CA VAL A 13 -8.82 5.61 16.12
C VAL A 13 -8.48 6.20 14.76
N PRO A 14 -8.74 7.50 14.52
CA PRO A 14 -8.37 8.14 13.26
C PRO A 14 -6.85 8.22 13.11
N THR A 15 -6.34 7.80 11.97
CA THR A 15 -4.90 7.80 11.68
C THR A 15 -4.59 8.23 10.24
N PRO A 16 -5.26 9.26 9.67
CA PRO A 16 -4.94 9.68 8.32
C PRO A 16 -3.51 10.20 8.23
N SER A 17 -2.77 9.76 7.21
CA SER A 17 -1.48 10.33 6.83
C SER A 17 -1.65 11.68 6.12
N ASN A 18 -0.58 12.47 6.03
CA ASN A 18 -0.61 13.81 5.44
C ASN A 18 0.67 14.10 4.64
N GLU A 19 0.64 13.84 3.35
CA GLU A 19 1.75 14.06 2.42
C GLU A 19 2.37 15.48 2.47
N LYS A 20 1.59 16.48 2.90
CA LYS A 20 2.01 17.89 2.93
C LYS A 20 2.59 18.33 4.27
N SER A 21 2.66 17.47 5.26
CA SER A 21 3.10 17.83 6.62
C SER A 21 4.60 18.16 6.69
N GLY A 22 5.43 17.43 5.93
CA GLY A 22 6.88 17.49 6.03
C GLY A 22 7.43 16.98 7.36
N THR A 23 6.63 16.25 8.15
CA THR A 23 6.99 15.62 9.42
C THR A 23 6.84 14.11 9.33
N HIS A 24 7.47 13.38 10.27
CA HIS A 24 7.29 11.94 10.41
C HIS A 24 7.13 11.57 11.90
N PRO A 25 6.00 10.98 12.35
CA PRO A 25 4.84 10.65 11.51
C PRO A 25 4.24 11.90 10.85
N SER A 26 3.62 11.71 9.71
CA SER A 26 3.01 12.79 8.94
C SER A 26 1.80 13.42 9.65
N SER A 27 1.20 12.69 10.58
CA SER A 27 0.17 13.18 11.49
C SER A 27 0.32 12.59 12.90
N GLU A 28 0.23 13.43 13.91
CA GLU A 28 0.39 13.02 15.32
C GLU A 28 -0.72 12.08 15.82
N CYS A 29 -1.86 12.01 15.14
CA CYS A 29 -2.96 11.12 15.52
C CYS A 29 -2.59 9.63 15.37
N GLN A 30 -1.64 9.28 14.52
CA GLN A 30 -1.13 7.91 14.37
C GLN A 30 -0.52 7.40 15.69
N ARG A 31 0.10 8.28 16.49
CA ARG A 31 0.68 7.92 17.79
C ARG A 31 -0.34 7.37 18.78
N VAL A 32 -1.59 7.79 18.68
CA VAL A 32 -2.65 7.27 19.56
C VAL A 32 -2.84 5.77 19.36
N LEU A 33 -2.86 5.32 18.10
CA LEU A 33 -2.94 3.88 17.80
C LEU A 33 -1.64 3.17 18.15
N ALA A 34 -0.48 3.77 17.85
CA ALA A 34 0.82 3.20 18.19
C ALA A 34 0.96 2.90 19.69
N ASP A 35 0.59 3.86 20.53
CA ASP A 35 0.64 3.70 21.98
C ASP A 35 -0.36 2.63 22.47
N GLN A 36 -1.57 2.60 21.89
CA GLN A 36 -2.57 1.56 22.18
C GLN A 36 -2.05 0.16 21.84
N LEU A 37 -1.44 -0.02 20.66
CA LEU A 37 -0.87 -1.28 20.22
C LEU A 37 0.29 -1.72 21.12
N ALA A 38 1.18 -0.80 21.49
CA ALA A 38 2.27 -1.11 22.41
C ALA A 38 1.78 -1.57 23.79
N GLU A 39 0.76 -0.93 24.34
CA GLU A 39 0.15 -1.36 25.61
C GLU A 39 -0.53 -2.73 25.48
N GLU A 40 -1.23 -3.00 24.38
CA GLU A 40 -1.83 -4.32 24.15
C GLU A 40 -0.76 -5.40 23.97
N MET A 41 0.31 -5.14 23.22
CA MET A 41 1.46 -6.06 23.07
C MET A 41 2.07 -6.41 24.42
N LYS A 42 2.31 -5.41 25.28
CA LYS A 42 2.82 -5.64 26.66
C LYS A 42 1.86 -6.48 27.49
N ALA A 43 0.56 -6.21 27.40
CA ALA A 43 -0.46 -6.95 28.13
C ALA A 43 -0.55 -8.41 27.65
N LEU A 44 -0.31 -8.70 26.38
CA LEU A 44 -0.21 -10.05 25.83
C LEU A 44 1.08 -10.79 26.25
N GLY A 45 2.12 -10.06 26.67
CA GLY A 45 3.41 -10.64 27.03
C GLY A 45 4.45 -10.64 25.91
N VAL A 46 4.25 -9.84 24.87
CA VAL A 46 5.27 -9.59 23.83
C VAL A 46 6.49 -8.93 24.47
N SER A 47 7.68 -9.39 24.13
CA SER A 47 8.94 -8.86 24.64
C SER A 47 9.47 -7.71 23.78
N ASP A 48 10.40 -6.92 24.32
CA ASP A 48 11.08 -5.82 23.65
C ASP A 48 10.12 -4.81 22.97
N VAL A 49 8.93 -4.60 23.56
CA VAL A 49 7.95 -3.67 23.03
C VAL A 49 8.45 -2.24 23.15
N ARG A 50 8.56 -1.54 22.02
CA ARG A 50 8.95 -0.13 21.97
C ARG A 50 8.12 0.63 20.96
N VAL A 51 7.88 1.90 21.24
CA VAL A 51 7.37 2.90 20.29
C VAL A 51 8.47 3.92 20.09
N GLU A 52 8.90 4.12 18.86
CA GLU A 52 9.96 5.08 18.55
C GLU A 52 9.42 6.49 18.33
N ASP A 53 10.32 7.48 18.38
CA ASP A 53 9.96 8.90 18.18
C ASP A 53 9.25 9.15 16.84
N LYS A 54 9.60 8.34 15.83
CA LYS A 54 9.00 8.36 14.49
C LYS A 54 7.74 7.51 14.36
N CYS A 55 7.13 7.09 15.48
CA CYS A 55 5.86 6.36 15.53
C CYS A 55 5.90 4.89 15.08
N TYR A 56 7.09 4.28 14.90
CA TYR A 56 7.17 2.83 14.67
C TYR A 56 6.93 2.06 15.96
N VAL A 57 6.16 0.99 15.86
CA VAL A 57 5.92 0.07 16.98
C VAL A 57 6.61 -1.25 16.70
N TYR A 58 7.42 -1.73 17.62
CA TYR A 58 8.12 -3.01 17.51
C TYR A 58 7.85 -3.90 18.71
N GLY A 59 7.93 -5.21 18.49
CA GLY A 59 7.89 -6.21 19.54
C GLY A 59 8.47 -7.53 19.07
N LYS A 60 8.83 -8.40 20.04
CA LYS A 60 9.40 -9.70 19.76
C LYS A 60 8.68 -10.80 20.54
N ILE A 61 8.54 -11.96 19.92
CA ILE A 61 8.08 -13.18 20.57
C ILE A 61 9.24 -14.16 20.50
N PRO A 62 9.83 -14.55 21.65
CA PRO A 62 10.90 -15.55 21.71
C PRO A 62 10.44 -16.88 21.13
N ALA A 63 11.34 -17.63 20.52
CA ALA A 63 11.05 -18.95 19.99
C ALA A 63 10.49 -19.89 21.05
N THR A 64 9.62 -20.80 20.66
CA THR A 64 9.25 -21.95 21.44
C THR A 64 10.51 -22.75 21.82
N LYS A 65 10.60 -23.27 23.04
CA LYS A 65 11.75 -24.06 23.49
C LYS A 65 12.09 -25.19 22.53
N GLY A 66 13.32 -25.18 22.03
CA GLY A 66 13.83 -26.13 21.02
C GLY A 66 13.70 -25.67 19.58
N TYR A 67 13.15 -24.48 19.33
CA TYR A 67 12.97 -23.85 18.01
C TYR A 67 13.83 -22.58 17.85
N GLU A 68 14.76 -22.33 18.76
CA GLU A 68 15.59 -21.11 18.77
C GLU A 68 16.50 -20.97 17.54
N GLY A 69 16.81 -22.09 16.89
CA GLY A 69 17.61 -22.13 15.65
C GLY A 69 16.80 -22.07 14.35
N LYS A 70 15.48 -21.89 14.43
CA LYS A 70 14.62 -21.73 13.26
C LYS A 70 14.71 -20.30 12.72
N THR A 71 14.26 -20.11 11.46
CA THR A 71 14.24 -18.81 10.79
C THR A 71 13.58 -17.74 11.65
N LYS A 72 14.23 -16.59 11.75
CA LYS A 72 13.66 -15.38 12.36
C LYS A 72 12.69 -14.74 11.39
N LEU A 73 11.41 -14.84 11.67
CA LEU A 73 10.34 -14.37 10.78
C LEU A 73 9.72 -13.07 11.31
N GLY A 74 9.47 -12.13 10.40
CA GLY A 74 8.82 -10.87 10.70
C GLY A 74 7.40 -10.79 10.14
N PHE A 75 6.52 -10.04 10.83
CA PHE A 75 5.21 -9.62 10.33
C PHE A 75 5.07 -8.12 10.49
N ILE A 76 4.62 -7.46 9.45
CA ILE A 76 4.55 -6.00 9.37
C ILE A 76 3.18 -5.60 8.81
N ALA A 77 2.61 -4.51 9.33
CA ALA A 77 1.38 -3.87 8.86
C ALA A 77 1.47 -2.37 9.09
N HIS A 78 0.73 -1.56 8.33
CA HIS A 78 0.73 -0.13 8.56
C HIS A 78 -0.45 0.33 9.42
N MET A 79 -0.24 1.43 10.16
CA MET A 79 -1.22 1.97 11.09
C MET A 79 -2.05 3.12 10.51
N ASP A 80 -1.50 3.81 9.53
CA ASP A 80 -2.16 4.96 8.93
C ASP A 80 -3.25 4.55 7.94
N THR A 81 -4.00 5.52 7.48
CA THR A 81 -5.00 5.39 6.43
C THR A 81 -4.79 6.53 5.43
N VAL A 82 -5.32 6.36 4.23
CA VAL A 82 -5.42 7.48 3.28
C VAL A 82 -6.09 8.70 3.94
N SER A 83 -5.75 9.90 3.49
CA SER A 83 -6.36 11.14 3.97
C SER A 83 -7.77 11.38 3.41
N ASP A 84 -8.06 10.79 2.25
CA ASP A 84 -9.37 10.93 1.61
C ASP A 84 -10.45 10.22 2.43
N PHE A 85 -11.59 10.88 2.65
CA PHE A 85 -12.69 10.33 3.45
C PHE A 85 -12.29 9.87 4.87
N ALA A 86 -11.29 10.52 5.49
CA ALA A 86 -10.79 10.15 6.82
C ALA A 86 -10.77 11.34 7.80
N ASP A 87 -11.64 12.33 7.60
CA ASP A 87 -11.70 13.59 8.36
C ASP A 87 -12.38 13.46 9.73
N HIS A 88 -12.95 12.29 10.04
CA HIS A 88 -13.58 11.99 11.33
C HIS A 88 -13.49 10.51 11.68
N ALA A 89 -13.88 10.17 12.92
CA ALA A 89 -13.81 8.80 13.41
C ALA A 89 -14.74 7.86 12.64
N VAL A 90 -14.23 6.67 12.31
CA VAL A 90 -14.98 5.63 11.62
C VAL A 90 -16.09 5.08 12.50
N ASN A 91 -17.28 4.93 11.92
CA ASN A 91 -18.41 4.22 12.52
C ASN A 91 -18.59 2.87 11.81
N PRO A 92 -17.94 1.78 12.29
CA PRO A 92 -18.00 0.48 11.65
C PRO A 92 -19.39 -0.16 11.84
N ILE A 93 -19.94 -0.74 10.78
CA ILE A 93 -21.22 -1.44 10.78
C ILE A 93 -20.99 -2.90 10.41
N VAL A 94 -21.56 -3.79 11.23
CA VAL A 94 -21.47 -5.24 11.04
C VAL A 94 -22.80 -5.74 10.45
N HIS A 95 -22.73 -6.36 9.28
CA HIS A 95 -23.88 -6.93 8.56
C HIS A 95 -23.79 -8.45 8.63
N GLU A 96 -24.46 -9.05 9.60
CA GLU A 96 -24.51 -10.50 9.78
C GLU A 96 -25.27 -11.15 8.63
N ASN A 97 -24.79 -12.30 8.16
CA ASN A 97 -25.43 -13.10 7.10
C ASN A 97 -25.79 -12.27 5.86
N TYR A 98 -24.80 -11.52 5.33
CA TYR A 98 -24.94 -10.68 4.15
C TYR A 98 -25.51 -11.49 2.98
N ASP A 99 -26.48 -10.94 2.25
CA ASP A 99 -27.21 -11.67 1.22
C ASP A 99 -26.58 -11.62 -0.19
N GLY A 100 -25.43 -10.95 -0.33
CA GLY A 100 -24.71 -10.85 -1.60
C GLY A 100 -25.29 -9.85 -2.60
N LYS A 101 -26.23 -8.99 -2.18
CA LYS A 101 -26.88 -7.99 -3.04
C LYS A 101 -26.39 -6.58 -2.74
N ASP A 102 -26.95 -5.62 -3.49
CA ASP A 102 -26.69 -4.19 -3.23
C ASP A 102 -26.98 -3.84 -1.78
N LEU A 103 -26.03 -3.17 -1.13
CA LEU A 103 -26.09 -2.79 0.28
C LEU A 103 -26.00 -1.28 0.45
N LYS A 104 -27.03 -0.67 1.02
CA LYS A 104 -26.99 0.76 1.41
C LYS A 104 -26.07 0.96 2.60
N LEU A 105 -25.16 1.92 2.50
CA LEU A 105 -24.23 2.29 3.58
C LEU A 105 -24.89 3.36 4.47
N ALA A 106 -25.63 2.88 5.47
CA ALA A 106 -26.41 3.69 6.40
C ALA A 106 -27.19 4.82 5.68
N ASP A 107 -27.15 6.04 6.21
CA ASP A 107 -27.83 7.21 5.65
C ASP A 107 -26.91 8.10 4.79
N SER A 108 -25.73 7.60 4.38
CA SER A 108 -24.75 8.35 3.58
C SER A 108 -25.21 8.67 2.15
N GLY A 109 -26.26 8.01 1.67
CA GLY A 109 -26.74 8.07 0.29
C GLY A 109 -25.93 7.21 -0.67
N ARG A 110 -24.93 6.45 -0.17
CA ARG A 110 -24.09 5.52 -0.95
C ARG A 110 -24.64 4.11 -0.89
N THR A 111 -24.35 3.34 -1.93
CA THR A 111 -24.74 1.93 -2.04
C THR A 111 -23.55 1.14 -2.57
N LEU A 112 -23.18 0.05 -1.91
CA LEU A 112 -22.33 -0.99 -2.50
C LEU A 112 -23.17 -1.72 -3.54
N GLU A 113 -22.91 -1.45 -4.82
CA GLU A 113 -23.67 -2.00 -5.94
C GLU A 113 -22.93 -3.20 -6.54
N VAL A 114 -23.63 -4.32 -6.73
CA VAL A 114 -23.07 -5.51 -7.39
C VAL A 114 -22.58 -5.21 -8.82
N SER A 115 -23.20 -4.24 -9.49
CA SER A 115 -22.78 -3.79 -10.81
C SER A 115 -21.39 -3.13 -10.83
N VAL A 116 -20.96 -2.55 -9.70
CA VAL A 116 -19.66 -1.90 -9.49
C VAL A 116 -18.68 -2.85 -8.82
N PHE A 117 -19.16 -3.65 -7.88
CA PHE A 117 -18.38 -4.59 -7.07
C PHE A 117 -18.83 -6.04 -7.33
N PRO A 118 -18.41 -6.67 -8.43
CA PRO A 118 -18.92 -7.97 -8.89
C PRO A 118 -18.54 -9.14 -7.96
N HIS A 119 -17.69 -8.94 -6.97
CA HIS A 119 -17.33 -9.92 -5.95
C HIS A 119 -18.40 -10.05 -4.84
N LEU A 120 -19.27 -9.07 -4.65
CA LEU A 120 -20.26 -9.06 -3.56
C LEU A 120 -21.13 -10.32 -3.48
N PRO A 121 -21.63 -10.91 -4.59
CA PRO A 121 -22.40 -12.15 -4.55
C PRO A 121 -21.62 -13.35 -3.95
N PHE A 122 -20.29 -13.37 -4.08
CA PHE A 122 -19.44 -14.42 -3.51
C PHE A 122 -19.25 -14.28 -2.00
N LEU A 123 -19.62 -13.13 -1.43
CA LEU A 123 -19.61 -12.87 0.01
C LEU A 123 -20.95 -13.21 0.69
N ALA A 124 -21.93 -13.74 -0.07
CA ALA A 124 -23.23 -14.14 0.50
C ALA A 124 -23.06 -15.18 1.62
N GLY A 125 -23.76 -14.97 2.73
CA GLY A 125 -23.70 -15.80 3.94
C GLY A 125 -22.58 -15.43 4.90
N ARG A 126 -21.68 -14.51 4.53
CA ARG A 126 -20.62 -14.03 5.42
C ARG A 126 -21.11 -12.84 6.27
N THR A 127 -20.32 -12.54 7.30
CA THR A 127 -20.49 -11.33 8.09
C THR A 127 -19.65 -10.22 7.49
N LEU A 128 -20.29 -9.26 6.85
CA LEU A 128 -19.65 -8.12 6.18
C LEU A 128 -19.46 -6.97 7.17
N ILE A 129 -18.30 -6.31 7.14
CA ILE A 129 -17.99 -5.11 7.92
C ILE A 129 -17.75 -3.96 6.93
N THR A 130 -18.44 -2.83 7.12
CA THR A 130 -18.29 -1.60 6.34
C THR A 130 -18.15 -0.41 7.28
N SER A 131 -17.75 0.76 6.76
CA SER A 131 -18.09 2.02 7.43
C SER A 131 -19.56 2.35 7.23
N ASP A 132 -20.01 3.47 7.79
CA ASP A 132 -21.35 4.01 7.50
C ASP A 132 -21.45 4.68 6.11
N GLY A 133 -20.39 4.64 5.33
CA GLY A 133 -20.29 5.22 4.00
C GLY A 133 -19.91 6.71 3.98
N THR A 134 -19.57 7.30 5.11
CA THR A 134 -19.07 8.68 5.18
C THR A 134 -17.54 8.73 5.20
N THR A 135 -16.90 7.69 5.73
CA THR A 135 -15.44 7.54 5.78
C THR A 135 -14.97 6.27 5.07
N VAL A 136 -13.65 6.12 4.87
CA VAL A 136 -13.02 4.80 4.69
C VAL A 136 -13.36 3.92 5.90
N LEU A 137 -13.27 2.61 5.76
CA LEU A 137 -13.33 1.72 6.93
C LEU A 137 -11.99 1.71 7.69
N GLY A 138 -10.87 1.81 6.96
CA GLY A 138 -9.51 1.69 7.49
C GLY A 138 -9.14 0.23 7.78
N ALA A 139 -9.78 -0.72 7.09
CA ALA A 139 -9.33 -2.11 7.08
C ALA A 139 -7.97 -2.23 6.41
N ASP A 140 -7.67 -1.40 5.47
CA ASP A 140 -6.36 -1.11 4.92
C ASP A 140 -5.68 -0.04 5.81
N ASP A 141 -4.68 -0.38 6.69
CA ASP A 141 -4.27 -1.77 6.94
C ASP A 141 -4.46 -2.19 8.42
N LYS A 142 -5.45 -1.63 9.12
CA LYS A 142 -5.74 -2.03 10.50
C LYS A 142 -6.28 -3.47 10.60
N ALA A 143 -6.65 -4.10 9.46
CA ALA A 143 -6.95 -5.53 9.43
C ALA A 143 -5.67 -6.35 9.61
N GLY A 144 -4.60 -6.03 8.87
CA GLY A 144 -3.30 -6.68 9.06
C GLY A 144 -2.76 -6.46 10.48
N VAL A 145 -2.87 -5.24 11.01
CA VAL A 145 -2.53 -4.98 12.42
C VAL A 145 -3.32 -5.89 13.36
N ALA A 146 -4.64 -6.03 13.17
CA ALA A 146 -5.49 -6.87 14.02
C ALA A 146 -5.16 -8.36 13.89
N GLU A 147 -4.81 -8.82 12.70
CA GLU A 147 -4.42 -10.20 12.41
C GLU A 147 -3.07 -10.53 13.03
N ILE A 148 -2.07 -9.67 12.89
CA ILE A 148 -0.74 -9.85 13.52
C ILE A 148 -0.88 -9.88 15.06
N MET A 149 -1.67 -8.99 15.64
CA MET A 149 -1.91 -8.97 17.08
C MET A 149 -2.65 -10.24 17.56
N THR A 150 -3.55 -10.79 16.75
CA THR A 150 -4.26 -12.03 17.06
C THR A 150 -3.35 -13.25 16.90
N LEU A 151 -2.46 -13.24 15.90
CA LEU A 151 -1.41 -14.25 15.77
C LEU A 151 -0.48 -14.22 16.99
N ALA A 152 -0.04 -13.05 17.43
CA ALA A 152 0.82 -12.89 18.61
C ALA A 152 0.18 -13.51 19.86
N GLU A 153 -1.12 -13.26 20.10
CA GLU A 153 -1.87 -13.87 21.21
C GLU A 153 -1.85 -15.41 21.13
N ALA A 154 -2.07 -15.99 19.95
CA ALA A 154 -2.06 -17.43 19.74
C ALA A 154 -0.67 -18.07 19.97
N LEU A 155 0.40 -17.39 19.49
CA LEU A 155 1.77 -17.85 19.68
C LEU A 155 2.18 -17.83 21.17
N LEU A 156 1.86 -16.76 21.87
CA LEU A 156 2.14 -16.60 23.30
C LEU A 156 1.31 -17.55 24.19
N ALA A 157 0.11 -17.93 23.73
CA ALA A 157 -0.69 -18.97 24.38
C ALA A 157 -0.12 -20.40 24.19
N GLY A 158 0.91 -20.55 23.35
CA GLY A 158 1.55 -21.84 23.07
C GLY A 158 0.75 -22.75 22.14
N GLU A 159 -0.16 -22.20 21.37
CA GLU A 159 -0.98 -22.97 20.41
C GLU A 159 -0.14 -23.56 19.27
N ILE A 160 0.96 -22.91 18.91
CA ILE A 160 1.79 -23.24 17.74
C ILE A 160 3.27 -23.16 18.12
N PRO A 161 4.09 -24.21 17.89
CA PRO A 161 5.54 -24.11 18.01
C PRO A 161 6.09 -23.21 16.89
N HIS A 162 7.04 -22.34 17.24
CA HIS A 162 7.58 -21.33 16.28
C HIS A 162 9.02 -20.95 16.61
N GLY A 163 9.75 -20.50 15.60
CA GLY A 163 11.02 -19.79 15.75
C GLY A 163 10.84 -18.38 16.33
N PRO A 164 11.91 -17.57 16.39
CA PRO A 164 11.78 -16.18 16.84
C PRO A 164 10.87 -15.39 15.87
N ILE A 165 9.94 -14.61 16.43
CA ILE A 165 9.03 -13.76 15.64
C ILE A 165 9.26 -12.28 15.99
N SER A 166 9.38 -11.44 14.97
CA SER A 166 9.42 -9.98 15.09
C SER A 166 8.11 -9.38 14.57
N ILE A 167 7.59 -8.38 15.25
CA ILE A 167 6.38 -7.63 14.88
C ILE A 167 6.78 -6.18 14.68
N GLY A 168 6.32 -5.58 13.59
CA GLY A 168 6.51 -4.18 13.28
C GLY A 168 5.22 -3.53 12.79
N PHE A 169 4.90 -2.33 13.29
CA PHE A 169 3.84 -1.51 12.74
C PHE A 169 4.42 -0.18 12.28
N THR A 170 4.13 0.19 11.03
CA THR A 170 4.66 1.38 10.36
C THR A 170 3.65 2.51 10.34
N PRO A 171 4.09 3.78 10.43
CA PRO A 171 3.29 4.94 10.07
C PRO A 171 3.49 5.25 8.57
N ASP A 172 2.65 6.11 7.99
CA ASP A 172 2.87 6.83 6.72
C ASP A 172 3.11 5.96 5.48
N GLU A 173 2.59 4.72 5.46
CA GLU A 173 2.63 3.84 4.28
C GLU A 173 1.87 4.47 3.11
N GLU A 174 0.69 4.99 3.35
CA GLU A 174 -0.24 5.53 2.37
C GLU A 174 0.29 6.77 1.59
N ILE A 175 1.38 7.34 2.09
CA ILE A 175 2.13 8.41 1.39
C ILE A 175 3.50 7.92 0.91
N GLY A 176 3.79 6.62 1.01
CA GLY A 176 5.01 5.97 0.54
C GLY A 176 6.23 6.22 1.43
N GLU A 177 6.05 6.68 2.67
CA GLU A 177 7.13 6.99 3.62
C GLU A 177 7.27 5.94 4.75
N GLY A 178 6.44 4.88 4.76
CA GLY A 178 6.42 3.87 5.80
C GLY A 178 7.79 3.32 6.19
N PRO A 179 8.66 2.88 5.28
CA PRO A 179 9.96 2.32 5.64
C PRO A 179 11.07 3.34 5.90
N ASP A 180 10.83 4.65 5.78
CA ASP A 180 11.89 5.67 5.78
C ASP A 180 12.82 5.60 7.00
N PHE A 181 12.27 5.31 8.16
CA PHE A 181 13.03 5.19 9.42
C PHE A 181 12.88 3.81 10.07
N PHE A 182 12.45 2.80 9.30
CA PHE A 182 12.28 1.45 9.85
C PHE A 182 13.64 0.86 10.27
N ASP A 183 13.74 0.44 11.53
CA ASP A 183 14.97 -0.14 12.12
C ASP A 183 15.11 -1.61 11.72
N VAL A 184 15.53 -1.88 10.47
CA VAL A 184 15.75 -3.23 9.96
C VAL A 184 16.70 -4.05 10.85
N PRO A 185 17.87 -3.52 11.30
CA PRO A 185 18.75 -4.25 12.21
C PRO A 185 18.11 -4.56 13.57
N GLY A 186 17.39 -3.62 14.16
CA GLY A 186 16.71 -3.80 15.45
C GLY A 186 15.45 -4.67 15.36
N PHE A 187 14.80 -4.72 14.21
CA PHE A 187 13.71 -5.63 13.92
C PHE A 187 14.19 -7.09 13.96
N ASP A 188 15.41 -7.36 13.49
CA ASP A 188 16.11 -8.63 13.64
C ASP A 188 15.33 -9.83 13.07
N ALA A 189 14.80 -9.70 11.86
CA ALA A 189 14.21 -10.79 11.08
C ALA A 189 15.07 -11.13 9.86
N GLU A 190 15.13 -12.40 9.47
CA GLU A 190 15.78 -12.84 8.22
C GLU A 190 14.88 -12.56 7.01
N PHE A 191 13.59 -12.77 7.19
CA PHE A 191 12.53 -12.53 6.22
C PHE A 191 11.30 -11.96 6.93
N ALA A 192 10.47 -11.24 6.20
CA ALA A 192 9.20 -10.76 6.72
C ALA A 192 8.08 -10.92 5.70
N TYR A 193 6.85 -10.71 6.15
CA TYR A 193 5.67 -10.53 5.32
C TYR A 193 4.95 -9.27 5.79
N THR A 194 4.59 -8.39 4.87
CA THR A 194 3.54 -7.42 5.13
C THR A 194 2.21 -8.15 5.05
N VAL A 195 1.34 -7.90 6.03
CA VAL A 195 -0.03 -8.39 6.05
C VAL A 195 -0.88 -7.19 5.73
N ASP A 196 -1.12 -6.97 4.43
CA ASP A 196 -1.57 -5.69 3.89
C ASP A 196 -2.39 -5.86 2.61
N GLY A 197 -3.46 -5.06 2.46
CA GLY A 197 -4.30 -5.01 1.27
C GLY A 197 -5.07 -6.29 0.97
N GLY A 198 -5.40 -6.53 -0.25
CA GLY A 198 -5.89 -7.72 -0.94
C GLY A 198 -6.90 -8.67 -0.30
N THR A 199 -7.42 -9.58 -1.10
CA THR A 199 -8.37 -10.60 -0.63
C THR A 199 -7.67 -11.73 0.14
N GLU A 200 -8.44 -12.53 0.89
CA GLU A 200 -7.89 -13.69 1.59
C GLU A 200 -7.24 -14.70 0.62
N GLY A 201 -5.98 -15.11 0.89
CA GLY A 201 -5.19 -16.02 0.05
C GLY A 201 -4.39 -15.32 -1.04
N GLU A 202 -4.45 -14.01 -1.13
CA GLU A 202 -3.65 -13.20 -2.04
C GLU A 202 -2.20 -13.12 -1.56
N ILE A 203 -1.25 -13.25 -2.50
CA ILE A 203 0.18 -13.23 -2.26
C ILE A 203 0.80 -12.36 -3.34
N GLU A 204 1.56 -11.35 -2.95
CA GLU A 204 2.11 -10.39 -3.88
C GLU A 204 3.60 -10.20 -3.64
N PHE A 205 4.39 -10.35 -4.70
CA PHE A 205 5.84 -10.19 -4.67
C PHE A 205 6.38 -9.39 -5.86
N GLU A 206 5.49 -8.86 -6.66
CA GLU A 206 5.79 -7.97 -7.78
C GLU A 206 4.97 -6.70 -7.63
N ASN A 207 5.62 -5.56 -7.79
CA ASN A 207 5.00 -4.25 -7.76
C ASN A 207 5.55 -3.38 -8.89
N PHE A 208 4.97 -2.23 -9.13
CA PHE A 208 5.54 -1.31 -10.11
C PHE A 208 6.95 -0.84 -9.74
N ASN A 209 7.80 -0.60 -10.77
CA ASN A 209 8.82 0.43 -10.68
C ASN A 209 8.12 1.79 -10.86
N ALA A 210 8.49 2.78 -10.09
CA ALA A 210 7.79 4.04 -9.98
C ALA A 210 8.72 5.25 -10.02
N ALA A 211 8.32 6.26 -10.78
CA ALA A 211 8.93 7.58 -10.75
C ALA A 211 7.87 8.67 -10.84
N GLY A 212 8.18 9.82 -10.26
CA GLY A 212 7.54 11.09 -10.55
C GLY A 212 8.33 11.84 -11.62
N ALA A 213 7.66 12.54 -12.52
CA ALA A 213 8.29 13.42 -13.47
C ALA A 213 7.60 14.79 -13.51
N LYS A 214 8.40 15.84 -13.60
CA LYS A 214 7.91 17.21 -13.69
C LYS A 214 8.51 17.89 -14.89
N PHE A 215 7.65 18.39 -15.79
CA PHE A 215 8.04 19.33 -16.82
C PHE A 215 7.76 20.75 -16.35
N THR A 216 8.77 21.59 -16.44
CA THR A 216 8.67 23.04 -16.26
C THR A 216 8.91 23.70 -17.62
N VAL A 217 7.96 24.50 -18.06
CA VAL A 217 8.03 25.21 -19.34
C VAL A 217 8.15 26.70 -19.09
N THR A 218 9.19 27.32 -19.65
CA THR A 218 9.39 28.76 -19.63
C THR A 218 8.98 29.35 -20.99
N GLY A 219 7.93 30.13 -21.00
CA GLY A 219 7.41 30.77 -22.19
C GLY A 219 8.07 32.15 -22.48
N PHE A 220 7.80 32.67 -23.64
CA PHE A 220 8.15 34.05 -24.03
C PHE A 220 6.87 34.79 -24.35
N ASN A 221 6.39 35.62 -23.43
CA ASN A 221 5.15 36.38 -23.59
C ASN A 221 5.38 37.70 -24.32
N ILE A 222 4.56 37.98 -25.33
CA ILE A 222 4.53 39.21 -26.08
C ILE A 222 3.08 39.49 -26.49
N HIS A 223 2.76 40.74 -26.86
CA HIS A 223 1.43 41.10 -27.33
C HIS A 223 0.96 40.20 -28.48
N PRO A 224 -0.19 39.51 -28.37
CA PRO A 224 -0.62 38.51 -29.37
C PRO A 224 -0.68 38.98 -30.79
N GLY A 225 -1.03 40.22 -31.01
CA GLY A 225 -1.09 40.85 -32.37
C GLY A 225 0.28 40.98 -33.08
N GLY A 226 1.38 40.90 -32.31
CA GLY A 226 2.76 40.96 -32.85
C GLY A 226 3.55 39.67 -32.59
N ALA A 227 2.88 38.58 -32.22
CA ALA A 227 3.50 37.38 -31.68
C ALA A 227 4.05 36.39 -32.73
N LYS A 228 3.86 36.68 -34.03
CA LYS A 228 4.29 35.75 -35.08
C LYS A 228 5.78 35.46 -35.00
N ASP A 229 6.12 34.16 -34.97
CA ASP A 229 7.49 33.62 -34.92
C ASP A 229 8.32 34.07 -33.70
N THR A 230 7.67 34.61 -32.64
CA THR A 230 8.34 35.16 -31.46
C THR A 230 7.77 34.62 -30.17
N MET A 231 6.43 34.55 -30.01
CA MET A 231 5.80 34.07 -28.75
C MET A 231 6.03 32.58 -28.57
N ILE A 232 6.41 32.21 -27.34
CA ILE A 232 6.37 30.83 -26.84
C ILE A 232 5.32 30.78 -25.74
N ASN A 233 4.20 30.12 -26.01
CA ASN A 233 3.14 29.97 -25.05
C ASN A 233 3.38 28.71 -24.23
N ALA A 234 3.73 28.87 -22.95
CA ALA A 234 4.11 27.76 -22.09
C ALA A 234 2.99 26.70 -21.90
N ILE A 235 1.71 27.12 -21.76
CA ILE A 235 0.59 26.16 -21.66
C ILE A 235 0.45 25.36 -22.98
N ALA A 236 0.63 25.99 -24.12
CA ALA A 236 0.52 25.30 -25.40
C ALA A 236 1.64 24.27 -25.57
N VAL A 237 2.88 24.59 -25.14
CA VAL A 237 3.99 23.64 -25.11
C VAL A 237 3.74 22.50 -24.15
N ALA A 238 3.24 22.77 -22.93
CA ALA A 238 2.87 21.72 -21.97
C ALA A 238 1.78 20.79 -22.52
N SER A 239 0.78 21.34 -23.22
CA SER A 239 -0.25 20.54 -23.88
C SER A 239 0.32 19.69 -25.04
N GLU A 240 1.31 20.22 -25.79
CA GLU A 240 2.00 19.47 -26.82
C GLU A 240 2.80 18.29 -26.20
N ILE A 241 3.53 18.51 -25.10
CA ILE A 241 4.22 17.44 -24.37
C ILE A 241 3.25 16.30 -24.04
N GLN A 242 2.08 16.61 -23.46
CA GLN A 242 1.05 15.61 -23.17
C GLN A 242 0.60 14.85 -24.43
N SER A 243 0.48 15.52 -25.57
CA SER A 243 0.04 14.90 -26.83
C SER A 243 1.07 13.94 -27.46
N LEU A 244 2.33 14.01 -27.02
CA LEU A 244 3.41 13.13 -27.48
C LEU A 244 3.48 11.82 -26.68
N LEU A 245 2.77 11.73 -25.57
CA LEU A 245 2.69 10.49 -24.79
C LEU A 245 1.66 9.54 -25.42
N PRO A 246 1.94 8.22 -25.43
CA PRO A 246 1.04 7.24 -26.02
C PRO A 246 -0.27 7.12 -25.21
N GLU A 247 -1.41 7.39 -25.84
CA GLU A 247 -2.73 7.31 -25.21
C GLU A 247 -3.03 5.89 -24.66
N ALA A 248 -2.53 4.86 -25.35
CA ALA A 248 -2.69 3.47 -24.93
C ALA A 248 -1.99 3.16 -23.58
N GLU A 249 -0.95 3.92 -23.23
CA GLU A 249 -0.20 3.79 -21.98
C GLU A 249 -0.71 4.79 -20.92
N SER A 250 -2.01 4.84 -20.72
CA SER A 250 -2.65 5.63 -19.66
C SER A 250 -3.37 4.71 -18.66
N PRO A 251 -3.62 5.12 -17.40
CA PRO A 251 -4.26 4.27 -16.41
C PRO A 251 -5.60 3.69 -16.84
N ARG A 252 -6.39 4.43 -17.61
CA ARG A 252 -7.70 3.97 -18.11
C ARG A 252 -7.62 2.88 -19.19
N ASN A 253 -6.45 2.70 -19.82
CA ASN A 253 -6.23 1.80 -20.94
C ASN A 253 -5.28 0.65 -20.61
N THR A 254 -4.85 0.51 -19.36
CA THR A 254 -3.86 -0.48 -18.92
C THR A 254 -4.36 -1.33 -17.76
N GLU A 255 -3.98 -2.62 -17.75
CA GLU A 255 -4.33 -3.59 -16.71
C GLU A 255 -3.16 -4.55 -16.43
N GLY A 256 -3.28 -5.37 -15.38
CA GLY A 256 -2.28 -6.39 -15.03
C GLY A 256 -0.86 -5.81 -14.94
N TYR A 257 0.06 -6.33 -15.74
CA TYR A 257 1.47 -5.93 -15.79
C TYR A 257 1.77 -4.71 -16.66
N GLU A 258 0.75 -4.13 -17.31
CA GLU A 258 0.95 -3.01 -18.23
C GLU A 258 1.25 -1.71 -17.48
N GLY A 259 2.31 -1.04 -17.90
CA GLY A 259 2.74 0.23 -17.34
C GLY A 259 2.08 1.44 -18.01
N PHE A 260 2.19 2.60 -17.36
CA PHE A 260 1.54 3.82 -17.84
C PHE A 260 2.32 5.10 -17.53
N TYR A 261 1.94 6.19 -18.24
CA TYR A 261 2.14 7.57 -17.84
C TYR A 261 0.81 8.16 -17.39
N HIS A 262 0.80 8.88 -16.30
CA HIS A 262 -0.41 9.54 -15.81
C HIS A 262 -0.11 10.99 -15.46
N LEU A 263 -0.72 11.91 -16.19
CA LEU A 263 -0.72 13.34 -15.87
C LEU A 263 -1.57 13.56 -14.62
N THR A 264 -0.94 13.96 -13.51
CA THR A 264 -1.62 14.19 -12.22
C THR A 264 -1.95 15.67 -12.01
N SER A 265 -1.14 16.56 -12.56
CA SER A 265 -1.33 18.01 -12.43
C SER A 265 -0.82 18.75 -13.66
N MET A 266 -1.53 19.80 -14.05
CA MET A 266 -1.07 20.76 -15.05
C MET A 266 -1.60 22.15 -14.68
N SER A 267 -0.69 23.13 -14.59
CA SER A 267 -1.03 24.51 -14.29
C SER A 267 -0.11 25.48 -15.02
N GLY A 268 -0.53 26.74 -15.16
CA GLY A 268 0.32 27.77 -15.75
C GLY A 268 -0.41 28.84 -16.54
N ASP A 269 0.38 29.66 -17.22
CA ASP A 269 -0.04 30.73 -18.13
C ASP A 269 0.85 30.81 -19.40
N VAL A 270 0.81 31.90 -20.13
CA VAL A 270 1.63 32.07 -21.32
C VAL A 270 3.13 32.11 -21.03
N ALA A 271 3.52 32.60 -19.84
CA ALA A 271 4.92 32.82 -19.48
C ALA A 271 5.54 31.59 -18.77
N HIS A 272 4.73 30.83 -18.06
CA HIS A 272 5.18 29.68 -17.27
C HIS A 272 4.12 28.60 -17.20
N ALA A 273 4.53 27.33 -17.32
CA ALA A 273 3.63 26.20 -17.08
C ALA A 273 4.40 25.04 -16.43
N GLU A 274 3.68 24.28 -15.62
CA GLU A 274 4.19 23.06 -15.00
C GLU A 274 3.21 21.92 -15.27
N SER A 275 3.73 20.73 -15.47
CA SER A 275 2.96 19.49 -15.55
C SER A 275 3.67 18.37 -14.81
N GLU A 276 2.92 17.63 -13.98
CA GLU A 276 3.42 16.56 -13.15
C GLU A 276 2.82 15.23 -13.59
N TYR A 277 3.68 14.21 -13.61
CA TYR A 277 3.35 12.87 -14.08
C TYR A 277 3.83 11.85 -13.07
N ILE A 278 3.10 10.76 -12.97
CA ILE A 278 3.61 9.51 -12.40
C ILE A 278 3.84 8.50 -13.53
N ILE A 279 4.97 7.78 -13.45
CA ILE A 279 5.39 6.76 -14.39
C ILE A 279 5.42 5.43 -13.65
N ARG A 280 4.83 4.39 -14.24
CA ARG A 280 4.73 3.05 -13.65
C ARG A 280 5.00 1.99 -14.72
N ASP A 281 5.78 0.98 -14.37
CA ASP A 281 5.90 -0.27 -15.14
C ASP A 281 6.45 -1.39 -14.24
N HIS A 282 5.94 -2.61 -14.37
CA HIS A 282 6.49 -3.76 -13.64
C HIS A 282 7.85 -4.19 -14.18
N ASP A 283 8.05 -4.06 -15.50
CA ASP A 283 9.28 -4.41 -16.17
C ASP A 283 10.29 -3.26 -16.10
N ALA A 284 11.49 -3.53 -15.58
CA ALA A 284 12.52 -2.53 -15.38
C ALA A 284 13.05 -1.93 -16.70
N GLU A 285 13.12 -2.72 -17.79
CA GLU A 285 13.58 -2.22 -19.09
C GLU A 285 12.53 -1.32 -19.74
N LYS A 286 11.25 -1.69 -19.64
CA LYS A 286 10.14 -0.85 -20.12
C LYS A 286 10.03 0.42 -19.30
N PHE A 287 10.24 0.34 -17.98
CA PHE A 287 10.26 1.51 -17.10
C PHE A 287 11.37 2.47 -17.51
N ALA A 288 12.60 1.98 -17.68
CA ALA A 288 13.71 2.81 -18.17
C ALA A 288 13.45 3.40 -19.56
N ALA A 289 12.79 2.64 -20.45
CA ALA A 289 12.39 3.15 -21.77
C ALA A 289 11.35 4.26 -21.67
N LYS A 290 10.43 4.20 -20.69
CA LYS A 290 9.47 5.27 -20.41
C LYS A 290 10.17 6.56 -19.96
N GLU A 291 11.11 6.46 -19.04
CA GLU A 291 11.90 7.63 -18.60
C GLU A 291 12.70 8.23 -19.75
N GLU A 292 13.35 7.39 -20.56
CA GLU A 292 14.12 7.85 -21.73
C GLU A 292 13.22 8.51 -22.77
N ASN A 293 11.97 8.06 -22.93
CA ASN A 293 10.99 8.71 -23.78
C ASN A 293 10.69 10.15 -23.32
N LEU A 294 10.54 10.38 -22.00
CA LEU A 294 10.36 11.73 -21.45
C LEU A 294 11.58 12.64 -21.74
N ARG A 295 12.81 12.10 -21.59
CA ARG A 295 14.05 12.83 -21.93
C ARG A 295 14.12 13.18 -23.42
N ARG A 296 13.66 12.28 -24.29
CA ARG A 296 13.56 12.56 -25.75
C ARG A 296 12.54 13.65 -26.05
N ILE A 297 11.41 13.68 -25.34
CA ILE A 297 10.40 14.74 -25.46
C ILE A 297 10.99 16.08 -25.03
N GLU A 298 11.64 16.16 -23.86
CA GLU A 298 12.34 17.37 -23.41
C GLU A 298 13.29 17.91 -24.49
N LYS A 299 14.16 17.03 -25.00
CA LYS A 299 15.11 17.39 -26.06
C LYS A 299 14.41 17.92 -27.34
N ALA A 300 13.38 17.21 -27.81
CA ALA A 300 12.65 17.61 -29.00
C ALA A 300 11.94 18.96 -28.83
N MET A 301 11.39 19.22 -27.64
CA MET A 301 10.76 20.52 -27.35
C MET A 301 11.79 21.66 -27.31
N ASN A 302 12.95 21.42 -26.71
CA ASN A 302 14.04 22.40 -26.68
C ASN A 302 14.62 22.67 -28.12
N GLU A 303 14.74 21.63 -28.95
CA GLU A 303 15.11 21.81 -30.36
C GLU A 303 14.09 22.66 -31.15
N LYS A 304 12.79 22.48 -30.83
CA LYS A 304 11.70 23.20 -31.52
C LYS A 304 11.50 24.65 -31.06
N TYR A 305 11.57 24.87 -29.75
CA TYR A 305 11.20 26.15 -29.13
C TYR A 305 12.39 26.97 -28.60
N GLY A 306 13.59 26.41 -28.62
CA GLY A 306 14.81 27.02 -28.10
C GLY A 306 15.31 26.36 -26.82
N GLU A 307 16.62 26.29 -26.65
CA GLU A 307 17.28 25.67 -25.50
C GLU A 307 16.84 26.33 -24.20
N GLY A 308 16.52 25.51 -23.20
CA GLY A 308 16.06 25.93 -21.87
C GLY A 308 14.58 26.30 -21.79
N THR A 309 13.81 26.15 -22.89
CA THR A 309 12.33 26.34 -22.85
C THR A 309 11.65 25.29 -22.01
N VAL A 310 12.10 24.04 -22.08
CA VAL A 310 11.55 22.92 -21.32
C VAL A 310 12.62 22.30 -20.43
N LYS A 311 12.30 22.11 -19.19
CA LYS A 311 13.13 21.40 -18.21
C LYS A 311 12.35 20.20 -17.65
N LEU A 312 12.98 19.02 -17.67
CA LEU A 312 12.45 17.79 -17.09
C LEU A 312 13.21 17.44 -15.80
N GLU A 313 12.46 17.11 -14.77
CA GLU A 313 13.00 16.49 -13.56
C GLU A 313 12.31 15.13 -13.38
N ILE A 314 13.09 14.05 -13.18
CA ILE A 314 12.60 12.71 -12.90
C ILE A 314 13.15 12.30 -11.54
N LYS A 315 12.28 11.79 -10.68
CA LYS A 315 12.64 11.24 -9.36
C LYS A 315 12.08 9.83 -9.22
N GLU A 316 12.96 8.81 -9.20
CA GLU A 316 12.55 7.45 -8.83
C GLU A 316 12.00 7.44 -7.41
N GLN A 317 10.94 6.66 -7.17
CA GLN A 317 10.26 6.55 -5.89
C GLN A 317 10.49 5.18 -5.24
N TYR A 318 10.21 4.12 -5.98
CA TYR A 318 10.42 2.74 -5.55
C TYR A 318 10.62 1.82 -6.76
N ARG A 319 11.09 0.59 -6.49
CA ARG A 319 11.34 -0.44 -7.49
C ARG A 319 10.54 -1.70 -7.23
N ASN A 320 10.39 -2.54 -8.25
CA ASN A 320 9.74 -3.83 -8.15
C ASN A 320 10.55 -4.77 -7.23
N MET A 321 9.91 -5.21 -6.13
CA MET A 321 10.55 -6.09 -5.14
C MET A 321 10.87 -7.49 -5.66
N ALA A 322 10.32 -7.91 -6.80
CA ALA A 322 10.61 -9.20 -7.41
C ALA A 322 12.12 -9.47 -7.57
N GLU A 323 12.94 -8.43 -7.82
CA GLU A 323 14.40 -8.54 -7.87
C GLU A 323 14.97 -9.11 -6.57
N LYS A 324 14.39 -8.73 -5.42
CA LYS A 324 14.83 -9.13 -4.08
C LYS A 324 14.17 -10.41 -3.59
N ILE A 325 12.95 -10.68 -4.04
CA ILE A 325 12.19 -11.87 -3.62
C ILE A 325 12.59 -13.12 -4.41
N ARG A 326 12.86 -13.01 -5.73
CA ARG A 326 13.23 -14.16 -6.56
C ARG A 326 14.42 -14.99 -6.04
N PRO A 327 15.50 -14.41 -5.46
CA PRO A 327 16.58 -15.20 -4.85
C PRO A 327 16.15 -16.01 -3.61
N CYS A 328 15.04 -15.63 -2.96
CA CYS A 328 14.45 -16.31 -1.80
C CYS A 328 12.99 -16.70 -2.08
N TYR A 329 12.72 -17.26 -3.25
CA TYR A 329 11.36 -17.57 -3.73
C TYR A 329 10.59 -18.54 -2.84
N HIS A 330 11.29 -19.26 -1.94
CA HIS A 330 10.66 -20.08 -0.90
C HIS A 330 9.67 -19.29 -0.02
N LEU A 331 9.81 -17.95 0.05
CA LEU A 331 8.84 -17.10 0.75
C LEU A 331 7.46 -17.22 0.11
N ILE A 332 7.42 -17.25 -1.22
CA ILE A 332 6.18 -17.36 -1.98
C ILE A 332 5.65 -18.79 -1.93
N GLU A 333 6.52 -19.78 -2.13
CA GLU A 333 6.15 -21.21 -2.02
C GLU A 333 5.57 -21.54 -0.64
N ASN A 334 6.17 -21.02 0.43
CA ASN A 334 5.68 -21.20 1.79
C ASN A 334 4.32 -20.51 2.02
N ALA A 335 4.13 -19.29 1.48
CA ALA A 335 2.86 -18.59 1.59
C ALA A 335 1.75 -19.32 0.79
N GLU A 336 2.05 -19.80 -0.43
CA GLU A 336 1.12 -20.61 -1.21
C GLU A 336 0.73 -21.92 -0.47
N GLU A 337 1.72 -22.61 0.09
CA GLU A 337 1.47 -23.84 0.86
C GLU A 337 0.65 -23.55 2.12
N ALA A 338 0.93 -22.44 2.82
CA ALA A 338 0.15 -22.00 3.96
C ALA A 338 -1.32 -21.74 3.60
N ALA A 339 -1.57 -21.07 2.47
CA ALA A 339 -2.92 -20.86 1.95
C ALA A 339 -3.63 -22.19 1.68
N ARG A 340 -2.96 -23.15 1.02
CA ARG A 340 -3.51 -24.49 0.75
C ARG A 340 -3.82 -25.26 2.03
N ARG A 341 -2.92 -25.24 3.04
CA ARG A 341 -3.16 -25.87 4.36
C ARG A 341 -4.31 -25.21 5.09
N ALA A 342 -4.52 -23.91 4.91
CA ALA A 342 -5.67 -23.18 5.43
C ALA A 342 -6.97 -23.38 4.63
N GLY A 343 -6.95 -24.22 3.59
CA GLY A 343 -8.12 -24.53 2.77
C GLY A 343 -8.48 -23.47 1.74
N MET A 344 -7.51 -22.65 1.35
CA MET A 344 -7.66 -21.64 0.29
C MET A 344 -6.87 -22.02 -0.95
N GLU A 345 -7.33 -21.58 -2.13
CA GLU A 345 -6.51 -21.55 -3.33
C GLU A 345 -5.66 -20.27 -3.28
N PRO A 346 -4.32 -20.37 -3.35
CA PRO A 346 -3.47 -19.19 -3.35
C PRO A 346 -3.65 -18.38 -4.64
N ILE A 347 -3.67 -17.07 -4.51
CA ILE A 347 -3.84 -16.11 -5.61
C ILE A 347 -2.58 -15.26 -5.68
N VAL A 348 -1.71 -15.51 -6.66
CA VAL A 348 -0.49 -14.71 -6.84
C VAL A 348 -0.75 -13.64 -7.89
N LEU A 349 -0.71 -12.38 -7.47
CA LEU A 349 -1.00 -11.20 -8.30
C LEU A 349 0.09 -10.13 -8.17
N PRO A 350 0.29 -9.28 -9.20
CA PRO A 350 1.14 -8.11 -9.08
C PRO A 350 0.38 -6.94 -8.46
N ILE A 351 1.06 -6.19 -7.58
CA ILE A 351 0.56 -4.92 -7.05
C ILE A 351 0.69 -3.85 -8.14
N ARG A 352 -0.38 -3.10 -8.40
CA ARG A 352 -0.35 -1.94 -9.31
C ARG A 352 -0.06 -0.62 -8.55
N GLY A 353 0.74 -0.69 -7.51
CA GLY A 353 1.14 0.39 -6.63
C GLY A 353 2.51 0.15 -6.02
N GLY A 354 2.77 0.79 -4.90
CA GLY A 354 3.87 0.52 -3.99
C GLY A 354 3.38 -0.22 -2.75
N THR A 355 4.29 -0.57 -1.86
CA THR A 355 4.03 -1.16 -0.54
C THR A 355 5.30 -1.03 0.31
N ASP A 356 5.15 -1.02 1.62
CA ASP A 356 6.26 -1.07 2.56
C ASP A 356 7.20 -2.25 2.28
N GLY A 357 6.64 -3.42 1.97
CA GLY A 357 7.39 -4.63 1.65
C GLY A 357 8.35 -4.46 0.48
N ALA A 358 7.97 -3.67 -0.53
CA ALA A 358 8.85 -3.39 -1.66
C ALA A 358 10.11 -2.64 -1.22
N ARG A 359 9.97 -1.56 -0.44
CA ARG A 359 11.11 -0.77 0.04
C ARG A 359 11.94 -1.52 1.06
N LEU A 360 11.30 -2.22 2.01
CA LEU A 360 11.99 -3.07 3.00
C LEU A 360 12.83 -4.15 2.32
N SER A 361 12.37 -4.74 1.22
CA SER A 361 13.12 -5.72 0.44
C SER A 361 14.44 -5.12 -0.11
N PHE A 362 14.44 -3.87 -0.56
CA PHE A 362 15.66 -3.17 -0.98
C PHE A 362 16.53 -2.70 0.20
N MET A 363 15.97 -2.57 1.40
CA MET A 363 16.72 -2.29 2.63
C MET A 363 17.38 -3.55 3.22
N GLY A 364 17.20 -4.72 2.60
CA GLY A 364 17.82 -5.98 3.00
C GLY A 364 16.92 -6.91 3.82
N LEU A 365 15.63 -6.62 3.89
CA LEU A 365 14.61 -7.47 4.52
C LEU A 365 13.62 -7.93 3.43
N PRO A 366 13.83 -9.08 2.77
CA PRO A 366 12.87 -9.59 1.78
C PRO A 366 11.48 -9.77 2.40
N CYS A 367 10.48 -9.06 1.85
CA CYS A 367 9.18 -8.89 2.48
C CYS A 367 8.05 -8.84 1.43
N PRO A 368 7.50 -10.00 0.99
CA PRO A 368 6.31 -10.03 0.15
C PRO A 368 5.05 -9.72 0.96
N ASN A 369 3.94 -9.40 0.27
CA ASN A 369 2.64 -9.13 0.90
C ASN A 369 1.76 -10.37 0.98
N ILE A 370 0.89 -10.40 1.99
CA ILE A 370 -0.23 -11.34 2.18
C ILE A 370 -1.50 -10.52 2.37
N GLY A 371 -2.54 -10.80 1.60
CA GLY A 371 -3.82 -10.11 1.67
C GLY A 371 -4.59 -10.37 2.96
N THR A 372 -5.23 -9.34 3.48
CA THR A 372 -5.99 -9.33 4.76
C THR A 372 -7.44 -9.81 4.64
N GLY A 373 -7.95 -9.98 3.42
CA GLY A 373 -9.37 -10.25 3.16
C GLY A 373 -10.21 -8.98 2.93
N GLY A 374 -9.56 -7.84 2.66
CA GLY A 374 -10.17 -6.54 2.39
C GLY A 374 -10.57 -6.33 0.94
N TYR A 375 -11.47 -5.36 0.70
CA TYR A 375 -11.99 -5.01 -0.61
C TYR A 375 -12.24 -3.50 -0.71
N ALA A 376 -12.07 -2.95 -1.92
CA ALA A 376 -12.42 -1.57 -2.28
C ALA A 376 -11.78 -0.52 -1.36
N CYS A 377 -10.51 -0.71 -1.03
CA CYS A 377 -9.71 0.19 -0.20
C CYS A 377 -9.70 1.64 -0.73
N HIS A 378 -9.25 2.59 0.09
CA HIS A 378 -9.08 4.02 -0.24
C HIS A 378 -10.37 4.78 -0.54
N GLY A 379 -11.52 4.29 -0.06
CA GLY A 379 -12.79 4.99 -0.27
C GLY A 379 -13.90 4.55 0.66
N PRO A 380 -15.05 5.25 0.62
CA PRO A 380 -16.18 4.98 1.52
C PRO A 380 -16.92 3.66 1.24
N TYR A 381 -16.48 2.93 0.23
CA TYR A 381 -16.99 1.59 -0.14
C TYR A 381 -16.11 0.46 0.40
N GLU A 382 -15.05 0.79 1.12
CA GLU A 382 -14.16 -0.19 1.74
C GLU A 382 -14.92 -1.14 2.66
N HIS A 383 -14.66 -2.43 2.51
CA HIS A 383 -15.31 -3.47 3.29
C HIS A 383 -14.43 -4.70 3.44
N ILE A 384 -14.70 -5.48 4.49
CA ILE A 384 -14.01 -6.73 4.80
C ILE A 384 -15.01 -7.73 5.38
N THR A 385 -14.69 -9.01 5.38
CA THR A 385 -15.53 -10.03 6.03
C THR A 385 -14.84 -10.67 7.22
N VAL A 386 -15.61 -11.01 8.25
CA VAL A 386 -15.10 -11.77 9.41
C VAL A 386 -14.47 -13.08 8.96
N GLU A 387 -15.11 -13.77 8.02
CA GLU A 387 -14.65 -15.07 7.49
C GLU A 387 -13.38 -14.92 6.63
N GLY A 388 -13.21 -13.79 5.92
CA GLY A 388 -11.97 -13.45 5.21
C GLY A 388 -10.81 -13.32 6.20
N MET A 389 -10.97 -12.51 7.24
CA MET A 389 -9.97 -12.36 8.30
C MET A 389 -9.67 -13.70 9.02
N GLU A 390 -10.68 -14.54 9.29
CA GLU A 390 -10.47 -15.85 9.89
C GLU A 390 -9.65 -16.78 9.00
N LYS A 391 -9.81 -16.69 7.67
CA LYS A 391 -9.00 -17.45 6.71
C LYS A 391 -7.56 -16.94 6.63
N THR A 392 -7.35 -15.62 6.58
CA THR A 392 -6.01 -15.04 6.66
C THR A 392 -5.32 -15.45 7.97
N MET A 393 -6.02 -15.40 9.09
CA MET A 393 -5.51 -15.91 10.36
C MET A 393 -5.10 -17.39 10.30
N ALA A 394 -5.88 -18.23 9.65
CA ALA A 394 -5.52 -19.63 9.45
C ALA A 394 -4.26 -19.77 8.59
N MET A 395 -4.14 -18.99 7.51
CA MET A 395 -2.96 -18.95 6.67
C MET A 395 -1.70 -18.50 7.42
N LEU A 396 -1.77 -17.42 8.20
CA LEU A 396 -0.65 -16.94 9.01
C LEU A 396 -0.18 -17.99 10.03
N LYS A 397 -1.12 -18.71 10.67
CA LYS A 397 -0.79 -19.82 11.59
C LYS A 397 -0.09 -20.97 10.86
N GLU A 398 -0.54 -21.36 9.68
CA GLU A 398 0.12 -22.40 8.87
C GLU A 398 1.49 -21.93 8.36
N LEU A 399 1.63 -20.68 7.99
CA LEU A 399 2.91 -20.11 7.58
C LEU A 399 3.95 -20.20 8.69
N VAL A 400 3.60 -19.83 9.91
CA VAL A 400 4.47 -19.96 11.09
C VAL A 400 4.87 -21.41 11.32
N LYS A 401 3.94 -22.38 11.18
CA LYS A 401 4.23 -23.82 11.31
C LYS A 401 5.23 -24.30 10.25
N ILE A 402 5.06 -23.88 8.99
CA ILE A 402 5.97 -24.23 7.90
C ILE A 402 7.41 -23.78 8.21
N TYR A 403 7.60 -22.58 8.73
CA TYR A 403 8.92 -22.09 9.15
C TYR A 403 9.48 -22.81 10.40
N ALA A 404 8.64 -23.50 11.16
CA ALA A 404 9.03 -24.30 12.30
C ALA A 404 9.36 -25.76 11.93
N GLU A 405 8.90 -26.27 10.79
CA GLU A 405 9.23 -27.59 10.23
C GLU A 405 10.70 -27.66 9.80
#